data_6538257aa25b95c568fedeae3cb84872
#
_entry.id   6538257aa25b95c568fedeae3cb84872
#
_cell.length_a   1.000
_cell.length_b   1.000
_cell.length_c   1.000
_cell.angle_alpha   90.00
_cell.angle_beta   90.00
_cell.angle_gamma   90.00
#
_symmetry.space_group_name_H-M   'P 1'
#
loop_
_entity.id
_entity.type
_entity.pdbx_description
1 polymer ?
#
loop_
_entity_poly.entity_id
_entity_poly.type
_entity_poly.pdbx_seq_one_letter_code
_entity_poly.pdbx_strand_id
1 'polypeptide(L)'
;MKDGIRAEGLTKDYGRVVGLDGLTLSVFEGEVVAFLGPNGAGKTTTIRLLLDLVRPSAGRAWTGGFDCQRQGLQVRRLVGYLPGELPMYPDLTGHGFIQFLASVGQRPVVASRLESLLRRFDVSETDLRRRMRDYSHGMKRKLGLIQALMTDPPVVILDEPTAGLDPLMIEAFAETLRDLVRRAGTTVFLSSHVLSEVEKTADRIALVRRGRLVALRTIDDIRREVPKRVTIEFSTPVNGHVPALSEMVLVQRDPQSWVVDVDGPLGPLLAAVRDLPVHDVRIAPFGGSAFEQYVLKFYSDEEAP
;
A
#
# COMPACT_ATOMS: atom_id res chain seq x y z
N MET A 1 -3.27 10.63 -18.64
CA MET A 1 -2.49 10.80 -17.40
C MET A 1 -1.04 10.50 -17.76
N LYS A 2 -0.09 11.17 -17.15
CA LYS A 2 1.34 10.94 -17.38
C LYS A 2 1.85 9.89 -16.40
N ASP A 3 2.76 9.02 -16.87
CA ASP A 3 3.32 7.97 -16.02
C ASP A 3 4.43 8.55 -15.12
N GLY A 4 4.29 8.37 -13.81
CA GLY A 4 5.35 8.62 -12.85
C GLY A 4 6.33 7.44 -12.78
N ILE A 5 5.82 6.20 -12.92
CA ILE A 5 6.62 4.97 -13.06
C ILE A 5 6.00 4.12 -14.16
N ARG A 6 6.83 3.54 -15.03
CA ARG A 6 6.40 2.61 -16.09
C ARG A 6 7.37 1.45 -16.22
N ALA A 7 6.85 0.26 -16.37
CA ALA A 7 7.58 -0.96 -16.71
C ALA A 7 6.93 -1.63 -17.91
N GLU A 8 7.73 -2.11 -18.86
CA GLU A 8 7.28 -2.79 -20.09
C GLU A 8 8.05 -4.10 -20.26
N GLY A 9 7.35 -5.23 -20.08
CA GLY A 9 7.92 -6.57 -20.21
C GLY A 9 9.13 -6.79 -19.31
N LEU A 10 9.19 -6.10 -18.15
CA LEU A 10 10.36 -6.08 -17.28
C LEU A 10 10.61 -7.46 -16.67
N THR A 11 11.78 -8.02 -16.97
CA THR A 11 12.16 -9.38 -16.58
C THR A 11 13.51 -9.37 -15.87
N LYS A 12 13.62 -10.16 -14.81
CA LYS A 12 14.90 -10.42 -14.13
C LYS A 12 15.07 -11.89 -13.83
N ASP A 13 16.00 -12.49 -14.54
CA ASP A 13 16.47 -13.84 -14.31
C ASP A 13 17.81 -13.80 -13.56
N TYR A 14 17.91 -14.58 -12.49
CA TYR A 14 19.14 -14.79 -11.70
C TYR A 14 19.79 -16.15 -12.02
N GLY A 15 19.39 -16.79 -13.10
CA GLY A 15 19.87 -18.08 -13.57
C GLY A 15 19.13 -19.26 -12.93
N ARG A 16 19.14 -19.38 -11.60
CA ARG A 16 18.42 -20.46 -10.89
C ARG A 16 17.00 -20.07 -10.49
N VAL A 17 16.71 -18.78 -10.45
CA VAL A 17 15.42 -18.25 -10.01
C VAL A 17 15.04 -17.06 -10.88
N VAL A 18 13.84 -17.10 -11.43
CA VAL A 18 13.22 -15.94 -12.09
C VAL A 18 12.64 -15.04 -11.02
N GLY A 19 13.27 -13.89 -10.83
CA GLY A 19 12.84 -12.93 -9.82
C GLY A 19 11.68 -12.04 -10.31
N LEU A 20 11.57 -11.83 -11.64
CA LEU A 20 10.50 -11.07 -12.28
C LEU A 20 10.33 -11.56 -13.71
N ASP A 21 9.10 -11.74 -14.18
CA ASP A 21 8.78 -12.33 -15.47
C ASP A 21 7.74 -11.51 -16.21
N GLY A 22 8.22 -10.69 -17.15
CA GLY A 22 7.40 -9.92 -18.08
C GLY A 22 6.50 -8.85 -17.44
N LEU A 23 6.89 -8.25 -16.29
CA LEU A 23 6.08 -7.24 -15.63
C LEU A 23 5.80 -6.04 -16.53
N THR A 24 4.52 -5.76 -16.78
CA THR A 24 4.06 -4.53 -17.44
C THR A 24 3.12 -3.79 -16.49
N LEU A 25 3.50 -2.56 -16.10
CA LEU A 25 2.82 -1.77 -15.08
C LEU A 25 3.02 -0.28 -15.34
N SER A 26 1.96 0.52 -15.16
CA SER A 26 2.02 1.99 -15.09
C SER A 26 1.49 2.49 -13.75
N VAL A 27 2.24 3.41 -13.13
CA VAL A 27 1.84 4.20 -11.97
C VAL A 27 1.76 5.65 -12.43
N PHE A 28 0.62 6.28 -12.27
CA PHE A 28 0.41 7.66 -12.74
C PHE A 28 1.02 8.69 -11.79
N GLU A 29 1.32 9.89 -12.31
CA GLU A 29 1.77 10.99 -11.47
C GLU A 29 0.70 11.34 -10.42
N GLY A 30 1.10 11.48 -9.16
CA GLY A 30 0.20 11.78 -8.04
C GLY A 30 -0.66 10.59 -7.57
N GLU A 31 -0.25 9.37 -7.88
CA GLU A 31 -0.94 8.15 -7.47
C GLU A 31 -0.11 7.36 -6.44
N VAL A 32 -0.81 6.69 -5.53
CA VAL A 32 -0.23 5.70 -4.61
C VAL A 32 -0.56 4.30 -5.09
N VAL A 33 0.44 3.55 -5.55
CA VAL A 33 0.27 2.14 -5.94
C VAL A 33 0.99 1.24 -4.95
N ALA A 34 0.23 0.29 -4.39
CA ALA A 34 0.79 -0.78 -3.57
C ALA A 34 1.07 -2.02 -4.43
N PHE A 35 2.30 -2.50 -4.35
CA PHE A 35 2.78 -3.72 -5.00
C PHE A 35 2.74 -4.87 -4.00
N LEU A 36 1.69 -5.66 -4.08
CA LEU A 36 1.31 -6.63 -3.07
C LEU A 36 1.61 -8.05 -3.52
N GLY A 37 2.19 -8.84 -2.64
CA GLY A 37 2.48 -10.25 -2.91
C GLY A 37 3.20 -10.95 -1.76
N PRO A 38 3.22 -12.28 -1.76
CA PRO A 38 3.95 -13.05 -0.76
C PRO A 38 5.45 -12.81 -0.85
N ASN A 39 6.19 -13.33 0.13
CA ASN A 39 7.65 -13.31 0.08
C ASN A 39 8.14 -14.11 -1.13
N GLY A 40 9.15 -13.57 -1.83
CA GLY A 40 9.65 -14.16 -3.07
C GLY A 40 8.83 -13.85 -4.33
N ALA A 41 7.74 -13.08 -4.25
CA ALA A 41 6.93 -12.72 -5.42
C ALA A 41 7.60 -11.75 -6.41
N GLY A 42 8.78 -11.20 -6.09
CA GLY A 42 9.52 -10.27 -6.95
C GLY A 42 9.46 -8.81 -6.54
N LYS A 43 8.87 -8.48 -5.38
CA LYS A 43 8.67 -7.09 -4.92
C LYS A 43 9.97 -6.29 -4.85
N THR A 44 10.92 -6.74 -4.04
CA THR A 44 12.23 -6.09 -3.90
C THR A 44 13.04 -6.10 -5.21
N THR A 45 12.90 -7.14 -6.04
CA THR A 45 13.52 -7.20 -7.37
C THR A 45 12.98 -6.08 -8.26
N THR A 46 11.67 -5.87 -8.29
CA THR A 46 11.03 -4.78 -9.03
C THR A 46 11.56 -3.42 -8.57
N ILE A 47 11.57 -3.16 -7.26
CA ILE A 47 12.10 -1.92 -6.68
C ILE A 47 13.57 -1.69 -7.11
N ARG A 48 14.40 -2.72 -7.01
CA ARG A 48 15.81 -2.62 -7.41
C ARG A 48 16.00 -2.32 -8.90
N LEU A 49 15.13 -2.85 -9.76
CA LEU A 49 15.13 -2.55 -11.20
C LEU A 49 14.70 -1.11 -11.49
N LEU A 50 13.65 -0.61 -10.82
CA LEU A 50 13.16 0.76 -10.94
C LEU A 50 14.19 1.81 -10.49
N LEU A 51 15.09 1.45 -9.58
CA LEU A 51 16.16 2.30 -9.05
C LEU A 51 17.52 2.12 -9.76
N ASP A 52 17.60 1.26 -10.78
CA ASP A 52 18.87 0.86 -11.43
C ASP A 52 19.92 0.33 -10.43
N LEU A 53 19.47 -0.40 -9.40
CA LEU A 53 20.35 -1.11 -8.48
C LEU A 53 20.71 -2.50 -8.99
N VAL A 54 19.90 -3.05 -9.90
CA VAL A 54 20.18 -4.27 -10.66
C VAL A 54 19.75 -4.06 -12.11
N ARG A 55 20.41 -4.76 -13.05
CA ARG A 55 20.06 -4.70 -14.47
C ARG A 55 19.00 -5.74 -14.81
N PRO A 56 17.97 -5.40 -15.62
CA PRO A 56 17.03 -6.37 -16.11
C PRO A 56 17.66 -7.34 -17.11
N SER A 57 17.07 -8.51 -17.23
CA SER A 57 17.40 -9.51 -18.24
C SER A 57 16.68 -9.24 -19.57
N ALA A 58 15.46 -8.65 -19.49
CA ALA A 58 14.69 -8.16 -20.64
C ALA A 58 13.72 -7.05 -20.19
N GLY A 59 13.13 -6.36 -21.17
CA GLY A 59 12.19 -5.27 -20.95
C GLY A 59 12.88 -3.97 -20.53
N ARG A 60 12.06 -2.97 -20.17
CA ARG A 60 12.53 -1.63 -19.79
C ARG A 60 11.67 -1.06 -18.67
N ALA A 61 12.24 -0.09 -17.94
CA ALA A 61 11.50 0.68 -16.94
C ALA A 61 11.89 2.16 -16.97
N TRP A 62 10.94 3.01 -16.57
CA TRP A 62 11.11 4.46 -16.43
C TRP A 62 10.58 4.90 -15.09
N THR A 63 11.26 5.81 -14.45
CA THR A 63 10.88 6.43 -13.19
C THR A 63 11.04 7.95 -13.31
N GLY A 64 9.98 8.71 -13.05
CA GLY A 64 9.96 10.16 -13.20
C GLY A 64 10.29 10.65 -14.62
N GLY A 65 9.97 9.85 -15.64
CA GLY A 65 10.24 10.14 -17.05
C GLY A 65 11.65 9.75 -17.51
N PHE A 66 12.53 9.26 -16.62
CA PHE A 66 13.90 8.82 -16.97
C PHE A 66 13.98 7.30 -17.15
N ASP A 67 14.66 6.85 -18.20
CA ASP A 67 14.95 5.43 -18.41
C ASP A 67 15.88 4.92 -17.30
N CYS A 68 15.41 3.93 -16.56
CA CYS A 68 16.10 3.43 -15.36
C CYS A 68 17.50 2.90 -15.67
N GLN A 69 17.74 2.32 -16.86
CA GLN A 69 19.03 1.76 -17.22
C GLN A 69 20.01 2.77 -17.78
N ARG A 70 19.50 3.72 -18.59
CA ARG A 70 20.33 4.70 -19.29
C ARG A 70 20.59 5.95 -18.46
N GLN A 71 19.66 6.24 -17.55
CA GLN A 71 19.62 7.47 -16.76
C GLN A 71 19.46 7.20 -15.26
N GLY A 72 20.05 6.08 -14.77
CA GLY A 72 19.87 5.63 -13.38
C GLY A 72 20.32 6.66 -12.33
N LEU A 73 21.32 7.51 -12.65
CA LEU A 73 21.70 8.59 -11.73
C LEU A 73 20.60 9.65 -11.61
N GLN A 74 19.94 10.03 -12.71
CA GLN A 74 18.81 10.97 -12.71
C GLN A 74 17.62 10.39 -11.95
N VAL A 75 17.34 9.09 -12.16
CA VAL A 75 16.31 8.37 -11.39
C VAL A 75 16.58 8.47 -9.88
N ARG A 76 17.77 8.10 -9.43
CA ARG A 76 18.11 8.12 -7.99
C ARG A 76 18.12 9.52 -7.38
N ARG A 77 18.35 10.56 -8.18
CA ARG A 77 18.29 11.97 -7.73
C ARG A 77 16.88 12.45 -7.42
N LEU A 78 15.87 11.91 -8.09
CA LEU A 78 14.48 12.34 -7.90
C LEU A 78 13.66 11.45 -6.97
N VAL A 79 14.18 10.26 -6.60
CA VAL A 79 13.45 9.28 -5.80
C VAL A 79 13.80 9.38 -4.32
N GLY A 80 12.79 9.51 -3.48
CA GLY A 80 12.89 9.19 -2.06
C GLY A 80 12.75 7.69 -1.87
N TYR A 81 13.78 7.03 -1.33
CA TYR A 81 13.82 5.58 -1.22
C TYR A 81 13.94 5.09 0.22
N LEU A 82 13.07 4.15 0.58
CA LEU A 82 13.19 3.37 1.80
C LEU A 82 13.45 1.90 1.43
N PRO A 83 14.62 1.34 1.70
CA PRO A 83 14.90 -0.09 1.51
C PRO A 83 14.18 -0.96 2.55
N GLY A 84 13.93 -2.24 2.22
CA GLY A 84 13.37 -3.22 3.14
C GLY A 84 14.23 -3.38 4.41
N GLU A 85 15.55 -3.45 4.24
CA GLU A 85 16.52 -3.38 5.31
C GLU A 85 17.30 -2.08 5.22
N LEU A 86 17.26 -1.28 6.28
CA LEU A 86 18.04 -0.04 6.34
C LEU A 86 19.52 -0.34 6.54
N PRO A 87 20.41 0.24 5.72
CA PRO A 87 21.83 0.15 5.97
C PRO A 87 22.15 0.74 7.35
N MET A 88 22.89 -0.01 8.15
CA MET A 88 23.22 0.40 9.50
C MET A 88 24.48 1.26 9.50
N TYR A 89 24.36 2.43 10.13
CA TYR A 89 25.48 3.30 10.47
C TYR A 89 25.57 3.38 12.01
N PRO A 90 26.04 2.34 12.69
CA PRO A 90 25.87 2.13 14.14
C PRO A 90 26.43 3.27 14.99
N ASP A 91 27.48 3.92 14.52
CA ASP A 91 28.19 4.98 15.24
C ASP A 91 27.62 6.37 15.02
N LEU A 92 26.78 6.56 14.00
CA LEU A 92 26.10 7.83 13.80
C LEU A 92 24.95 7.99 14.82
N THR A 93 24.71 9.23 15.23
CA THR A 93 23.48 9.62 15.91
C THR A 93 22.37 9.79 14.87
N GLY A 94 21.10 9.89 15.30
CA GLY A 94 19.99 10.21 14.38
C GLY A 94 20.22 11.51 13.63
N HIS A 95 20.71 12.55 14.30
CA HIS A 95 21.15 13.80 13.64
C HIS A 95 22.26 13.56 12.63
N GLY A 96 23.31 12.85 13.04
CA GLY A 96 24.43 12.52 12.14
C GLY A 96 23.99 11.75 10.90
N PHE A 97 23.02 10.84 11.04
CA PHE A 97 22.45 10.10 9.93
C PHE A 97 21.68 11.02 8.96
N ILE A 98 20.79 11.89 9.47
CA ILE A 98 20.07 12.87 8.65
C ILE A 98 21.04 13.80 7.92
N GLN A 99 22.02 14.35 8.63
CA GLN A 99 23.06 15.22 8.05
C GLN A 99 23.90 14.52 6.99
N PHE A 100 24.32 13.29 7.27
CA PHE A 100 25.07 12.47 6.31
C PHE A 100 24.29 12.28 5.01
N LEU A 101 23.02 11.85 5.11
CA LEU A 101 22.19 11.64 3.93
C LEU A 101 21.86 12.95 3.20
N ALA A 102 21.68 14.05 3.92
CA ALA A 102 21.53 15.38 3.32
C ALA A 102 22.79 15.80 2.54
N SER A 103 23.98 15.48 3.05
CA SER A 103 25.26 15.83 2.39
C SER A 103 25.54 15.01 1.13
N VAL A 104 25.11 13.74 1.13
CA VAL A 104 25.25 12.83 -0.03
C VAL A 104 24.11 13.03 -1.03
N GLY A 105 22.94 13.42 -0.54
CA GLY A 105 21.75 13.67 -1.32
C GLY A 105 21.92 14.92 -2.18
N GLN A 106 21.37 14.90 -3.39
CA GLN A 106 21.47 16.02 -4.33
C GLN A 106 20.26 16.96 -4.25
N ARG A 107 19.30 16.64 -3.36
CA ARG A 107 18.14 17.48 -3.09
C ARG A 107 18.25 18.09 -1.69
N PRO A 108 18.00 19.39 -1.55
CA PRO A 108 18.07 20.03 -0.24
C PRO A 108 16.98 19.46 0.69
N VAL A 109 17.34 19.34 1.97
CA VAL A 109 16.36 19.05 3.02
C VAL A 109 15.47 20.26 3.22
N VAL A 110 14.16 20.08 3.18
CA VAL A 110 13.18 21.12 3.48
C VAL A 110 12.96 21.14 5.00
N ALA A 111 13.49 22.15 5.70
CA ALA A 111 13.50 22.22 7.16
C ALA A 111 12.11 22.05 7.78
N SER A 112 11.10 22.77 7.27
CA SER A 112 9.71 22.66 7.73
C SER A 112 9.12 21.26 7.51
N ARG A 113 9.56 20.60 6.43
CA ARG A 113 9.15 19.22 6.15
C ARG A 113 9.76 18.25 7.14
N LEU A 114 11.07 18.36 7.39
CA LEU A 114 11.77 17.55 8.37
C LEU A 114 11.12 17.67 9.76
N GLU A 115 10.88 18.89 10.24
CA GLU A 115 10.19 19.11 11.52
C GLU A 115 8.80 18.50 11.57
N SER A 116 8.02 18.62 10.48
CA SER A 116 6.70 18.02 10.40
C SER A 116 6.76 16.49 10.47
N LEU A 117 7.72 15.86 9.78
CA LEU A 117 7.91 14.41 9.78
C LEU A 117 8.38 13.90 11.15
N LEU A 118 9.31 14.61 11.81
CA LEU A 118 9.77 14.27 13.17
C LEU A 118 8.58 14.26 14.14
N ARG A 119 7.73 15.28 14.10
CA ARG A 119 6.53 15.32 14.94
C ARG A 119 5.54 14.20 14.61
N ARG A 120 5.25 13.96 13.33
CA ARG A 120 4.28 12.93 12.91
C ARG A 120 4.71 11.52 13.27
N PHE A 121 5.98 11.21 13.15
CA PHE A 121 6.53 9.90 13.49
C PHE A 121 6.98 9.79 14.94
N ASP A 122 6.65 10.80 15.78
CA ASP A 122 7.01 10.82 17.20
C ASP A 122 8.50 10.50 17.41
N VAL A 123 9.37 11.30 16.79
CA VAL A 123 10.82 11.26 16.95
C VAL A 123 11.27 12.53 17.63
N SER A 124 11.70 12.41 18.86
CA SER A 124 12.12 13.53 19.71
C SER A 124 13.58 13.95 19.45
N GLU A 125 13.90 15.16 19.89
CA GLU A 125 15.29 15.66 19.89
C GLU A 125 16.22 14.74 20.73
N THR A 126 15.71 14.20 21.83
CA THR A 126 16.44 13.24 22.66
C THR A 126 16.75 11.94 21.89
N ASP A 127 15.80 11.46 21.10
CA ASP A 127 16.02 10.29 20.24
C ASP A 127 17.10 10.59 19.20
N LEU A 128 17.06 11.75 18.56
CA LEU A 128 18.02 12.12 17.52
C LEU A 128 19.47 12.23 18.04
N ARG A 129 19.66 12.46 19.33
CA ARG A 129 21.00 12.48 19.98
C ARG A 129 21.56 11.08 20.27
N ARG A 130 20.72 10.05 20.31
CA ARG A 130 21.15 8.67 20.56
C ARG A 130 21.85 8.09 19.32
N ARG A 131 22.72 7.12 19.52
CA ARG A 131 23.39 6.39 18.42
C ARG A 131 22.42 5.39 17.78
N MET A 132 22.54 5.19 16.47
CA MET A 132 21.67 4.29 15.72
C MET A 132 21.77 2.83 16.16
N ARG A 133 22.89 2.40 16.73
CA ARG A 133 23.02 1.06 17.33
C ARG A 133 22.06 0.82 18.49
N ASP A 134 21.66 1.89 19.20
CA ASP A 134 20.78 1.84 20.37
C ASP A 134 19.30 2.00 19.99
N TYR A 135 18.99 2.10 18.69
CA TYR A 135 17.62 2.22 18.20
C TYR A 135 16.94 0.86 18.08
N SER A 136 15.66 0.81 18.49
CA SER A 136 14.78 -0.31 18.17
C SER A 136 14.56 -0.42 16.65
N HIS A 137 14.04 -1.56 16.21
CA HIS A 137 13.71 -1.76 14.79
C HIS A 137 12.68 -0.70 14.32
N GLY A 138 11.64 -0.44 15.11
CA GLY A 138 10.64 0.59 14.81
C GLY A 138 11.24 2.00 14.72
N MET A 139 12.16 2.38 15.63
CA MET A 139 12.82 3.68 15.58
C MET A 139 13.68 3.83 14.32
N LYS A 140 14.40 2.79 13.92
CA LYS A 140 15.16 2.76 12.66
C LYS A 140 14.23 2.96 11.47
N ARG A 141 13.06 2.30 11.49
CA ARG A 141 12.06 2.41 10.41
C ARG A 141 11.49 3.81 10.33
N LYS A 142 11.11 4.44 11.46
CA LYS A 142 10.68 5.83 11.52
C LYS A 142 11.72 6.78 10.89
N LEU A 143 12.99 6.63 11.26
CA LEU A 143 14.07 7.46 10.72
C LEU A 143 14.29 7.23 9.22
N GLY A 144 14.13 5.97 8.76
CA GLY A 144 14.17 5.61 7.35
C GLY A 144 13.03 6.22 6.53
N LEU A 145 11.83 6.30 7.08
CA LEU A 145 10.70 7.02 6.45
C LEU A 145 10.99 8.52 6.37
N ILE A 146 11.46 9.11 7.46
CA ILE A 146 11.80 10.54 7.49
C ILE A 146 12.83 10.87 6.41
N GLN A 147 13.90 10.11 6.28
CA GLN A 147 14.93 10.35 5.27
C GLN A 147 14.41 10.21 3.84
N ALA A 148 13.51 9.27 3.57
CA ALA A 148 12.92 9.08 2.24
C ALA A 148 12.01 10.26 1.83
N LEU A 149 11.45 10.99 2.81
CA LEU A 149 10.42 12.00 2.60
C LEU A 149 10.86 13.44 2.86
N MET A 150 12.00 13.66 3.52
CA MET A 150 12.43 14.99 4.01
C MET A 150 12.82 15.98 2.90
N THR A 151 12.99 15.52 1.67
CA THR A 151 13.37 16.36 0.51
C THR A 151 12.22 16.65 -0.44
N ASP A 152 10.98 16.30 -0.06
CA ASP A 152 9.78 16.37 -0.91
C ASP A 152 10.04 15.83 -2.35
N PRO A 153 10.40 14.55 -2.48
CA PRO A 153 10.75 13.98 -3.76
C PRO A 153 9.52 13.83 -4.68
N PRO A 154 9.64 14.00 -6.02
CA PRO A 154 8.53 13.80 -6.94
C PRO A 154 8.10 12.34 -7.06
N VAL A 155 8.99 11.40 -6.75
CA VAL A 155 8.70 9.96 -6.69
C VAL A 155 9.20 9.39 -5.38
N VAL A 156 8.39 8.55 -4.75
CA VAL A 156 8.72 7.81 -3.52
C VAL A 156 8.61 6.33 -3.80
N ILE A 157 9.65 5.57 -3.46
CA ILE A 157 9.66 4.10 -3.56
C ILE A 157 9.99 3.53 -2.19
N LEU A 158 9.08 2.72 -1.65
CA LEU A 158 9.18 2.20 -0.29
C LEU A 158 9.07 0.66 -0.30
N ASP A 159 10.07 -0.01 0.27
CA ASP A 159 10.06 -1.46 0.43
C ASP A 159 9.64 -1.84 1.85
N GLU A 160 8.43 -2.44 2.00
CA GLU A 160 7.81 -2.85 3.26
C GLU A 160 7.79 -1.71 4.32
N PRO A 161 7.26 -0.51 4.02
CA PRO A 161 7.45 0.70 4.85
C PRO A 161 6.92 0.60 6.28
N THR A 162 5.92 -0.21 6.53
CA THR A 162 5.21 -0.33 7.81
C THR A 162 5.75 -1.43 8.72
N ALA A 163 6.71 -2.23 8.22
CA ALA A 163 7.28 -3.34 8.98
C ALA A 163 7.89 -2.87 10.32
N GLY A 164 7.33 -3.36 11.44
CA GLY A 164 7.78 -3.03 12.79
C GLY A 164 7.29 -1.68 13.34
N LEU A 165 6.34 -1.03 12.66
CA LEU A 165 5.62 0.12 13.18
C LEU A 165 4.40 -0.34 14.01
N ASP A 166 4.08 0.44 15.02
CA ASP A 166 2.83 0.29 15.77
C ASP A 166 1.61 0.84 14.99
N PRO A 167 0.37 0.48 15.36
CA PRO A 167 -0.83 0.92 14.63
C PRO A 167 -0.99 2.43 14.49
N LEU A 168 -0.57 3.22 15.48
CA LEU A 168 -0.65 4.69 15.43
C LEU A 168 0.33 5.25 14.38
N MET A 169 1.51 4.66 14.29
CA MET A 169 2.51 5.06 13.30
C MET A 169 2.11 4.65 11.89
N ILE A 170 1.40 3.53 11.71
CA ILE A 170 0.82 3.14 10.42
C ILE A 170 -0.21 4.18 9.95
N GLU A 171 -1.05 4.67 10.85
CA GLU A 171 -2.01 5.75 10.55
C GLU A 171 -1.28 7.06 10.17
N ALA A 172 -0.29 7.48 10.97
CA ALA A 172 0.53 8.65 10.69
C ALA A 172 1.26 8.54 9.32
N PHE A 173 1.72 7.34 8.97
CA PHE A 173 2.31 7.05 7.66
C PHE A 173 1.29 7.21 6.53
N ALA A 174 0.08 6.63 6.66
CA ALA A 174 -0.98 6.75 5.67
C ALA A 174 -1.38 8.23 5.44
N GLU A 175 -1.53 9.01 6.50
CA GLU A 175 -1.79 10.45 6.41
C GLU A 175 -0.65 11.21 5.73
N THR A 176 0.61 10.84 6.04
CA THR A 176 1.79 11.46 5.44
C THR A 176 1.83 11.23 3.92
N LEU A 177 1.50 10.02 3.45
CA LEU A 177 1.44 9.73 2.01
C LEU A 177 0.32 10.53 1.33
N ARG A 178 -0.88 10.57 1.93
CA ARG A 178 -2.00 11.36 1.39
C ARG A 178 -1.67 12.85 1.29
N ASP A 179 -0.95 13.39 2.28
CA ASP A 179 -0.49 14.78 2.26
C ASP A 179 0.54 15.04 1.16
N LEU A 180 1.48 14.13 0.95
CA LEU A 180 2.48 14.22 -0.11
C LEU A 180 1.83 14.27 -1.50
N VAL A 181 0.93 13.33 -1.75
CA VAL A 181 0.19 13.27 -3.02
C VAL A 181 -0.59 14.55 -3.26
N ARG A 182 -1.37 14.99 -2.27
CA ARG A 182 -2.23 16.19 -2.40
C ARG A 182 -1.45 17.49 -2.59
N ARG A 183 -0.32 17.67 -1.89
CA ARG A 183 0.44 18.94 -1.93
C ARG A 183 1.42 19.03 -3.08
N ALA A 184 2.11 17.93 -3.37
CA ALA A 184 3.25 17.92 -4.29
C ALA A 184 3.00 17.10 -5.55
N GLY A 185 1.85 16.41 -5.66
CA GLY A 185 1.63 15.48 -6.77
C GLY A 185 2.62 14.32 -6.79
N THR A 186 3.19 13.98 -5.61
CA THR A 186 4.20 12.93 -5.50
C THR A 186 3.62 11.58 -5.92
N THR A 187 4.33 10.87 -6.78
CA THR A 187 4.01 9.49 -7.16
C THR A 187 4.59 8.53 -6.13
N VAL A 188 3.80 7.61 -5.62
CA VAL A 188 4.22 6.67 -4.59
C VAL A 188 4.09 5.23 -5.08
N PHE A 189 5.17 4.47 -4.97
CA PHE A 189 5.20 3.04 -5.19
C PHE A 189 5.69 2.35 -3.91
N LEU A 190 4.87 1.52 -3.31
CA LEU A 190 5.24 0.81 -2.09
C LEU A 190 5.02 -0.69 -2.22
N SER A 191 5.93 -1.48 -1.69
CA SER A 191 5.71 -2.91 -1.52
C SER A 191 5.06 -3.20 -0.16
N SER A 192 4.19 -4.20 -0.10
CA SER A 192 3.65 -4.71 1.15
C SER A 192 3.23 -6.18 1.01
N HIS A 193 3.08 -6.84 2.14
CA HIS A 193 2.39 -8.11 2.27
C HIS A 193 1.22 -8.02 3.26
N VAL A 194 0.96 -6.83 3.83
CA VAL A 194 -0.09 -6.57 4.82
C VAL A 194 -1.26 -5.85 4.15
N LEU A 195 -2.36 -6.55 4.01
CA LEU A 195 -3.54 -6.11 3.24
C LEU A 195 -4.26 -4.92 3.86
N SER A 196 -4.47 -4.95 5.18
CA SER A 196 -5.17 -3.88 5.90
C SER A 196 -4.47 -2.53 5.87
N GLU A 197 -3.15 -2.52 5.70
CA GLU A 197 -2.35 -1.30 5.57
C GLU A 197 -2.45 -0.71 4.17
N VAL A 198 -2.44 -1.58 3.16
CA VAL A 198 -2.58 -1.19 1.75
C VAL A 198 -3.94 -0.56 1.48
N GLU A 199 -5.01 -1.12 2.04
CA GLU A 199 -6.36 -0.57 1.93
C GLU A 199 -6.47 0.88 2.43
N LYS A 200 -5.67 1.25 3.42
CA LYS A 200 -5.64 2.60 4.01
C LYS A 200 -4.77 3.59 3.24
N THR A 201 -3.79 3.10 2.48
CA THR A 201 -2.73 3.94 1.92
C THR A 201 -2.76 4.08 0.41
N ALA A 202 -3.23 3.07 -0.31
CA ALA A 202 -3.12 3.00 -1.76
C ALA A 202 -4.40 3.43 -2.49
N ASP A 203 -4.23 3.96 -3.70
CA ASP A 203 -5.31 4.20 -4.66
C ASP A 203 -5.55 2.95 -5.50
N ARG A 204 -4.46 2.28 -5.90
CA ARG A 204 -4.48 1.04 -6.68
C ARG A 204 -3.53 0.00 -6.10
N ILE A 205 -3.85 -1.24 -6.42
CA ILE A 205 -3.06 -2.40 -6.03
C ILE A 205 -2.62 -3.16 -7.26
N ALA A 206 -1.35 -3.47 -7.30
CA ALA A 206 -0.76 -4.40 -8.24
C ALA A 206 -0.46 -5.70 -7.50
N LEU A 207 -1.25 -6.75 -7.75
CA LEU A 207 -1.03 -8.08 -7.18
C LEU A 207 0.03 -8.81 -7.98
N VAL A 208 1.05 -9.31 -7.28
CA VAL A 208 2.15 -10.04 -7.91
C VAL A 208 2.33 -11.42 -7.29
N ARG A 209 2.54 -12.41 -8.17
CA ARG A 209 2.79 -13.81 -7.78
C ARG A 209 3.83 -14.40 -8.72
N ARG A 210 4.85 -15.06 -8.17
CA ARG A 210 5.93 -15.74 -8.94
C ARG A 210 6.56 -14.85 -10.02
N GLY A 211 6.77 -13.58 -9.72
CA GLY A 211 7.37 -12.60 -10.63
C GLY A 211 6.43 -12.02 -11.68
N ARG A 212 5.15 -12.38 -11.73
CA ARG A 212 4.16 -11.90 -12.70
C ARG A 212 3.10 -11.03 -12.04
N LEU A 213 2.63 -10.02 -12.77
CA LEU A 213 1.46 -9.23 -12.38
C LEU A 213 0.20 -10.08 -12.63
N VAL A 214 -0.54 -10.36 -11.56
CA VAL A 214 -1.78 -11.15 -11.61
C VAL A 214 -2.99 -10.25 -11.80
N ALA A 215 -3.02 -9.11 -11.10
CA ALA A 215 -4.11 -8.14 -11.21
C ALA A 215 -3.62 -6.73 -10.89
N LEU A 216 -4.28 -5.74 -11.51
CA LEU A 216 -4.13 -4.32 -11.21
C LEU A 216 -5.53 -3.74 -11.04
N ARG A 217 -5.88 -3.29 -9.82
CA ARG A 217 -7.23 -2.85 -9.45
C ARG A 217 -7.18 -1.58 -8.59
N THR A 218 -8.22 -0.77 -8.66
CA THR A 218 -8.42 0.30 -7.69
C THR A 218 -8.97 -0.26 -6.38
N ILE A 219 -8.68 0.42 -5.27
CA ILE A 219 -9.27 0.06 -3.96
C ILE A 219 -10.80 0.12 -4.03
N ASP A 220 -11.33 1.12 -4.72
CA ASP A 220 -12.78 1.30 -4.83
C ASP A 220 -13.46 0.20 -5.66
N ASP A 221 -12.82 -0.31 -6.72
CA ASP A 221 -13.34 -1.45 -7.47
C ASP A 221 -13.41 -2.69 -6.58
N ILE A 222 -12.34 -2.95 -5.83
CA ILE A 222 -12.32 -4.08 -4.89
C ILE A 222 -13.43 -3.94 -3.85
N ARG A 223 -13.62 -2.75 -3.26
CA ARG A 223 -14.70 -2.51 -2.29
C ARG A 223 -16.10 -2.73 -2.87
N ARG A 224 -16.29 -2.53 -4.17
CA ARG A 224 -17.57 -2.78 -4.83
C ARG A 224 -17.79 -4.27 -5.12
N GLU A 225 -16.75 -4.99 -5.47
CA GLU A 225 -16.79 -6.42 -5.85
C GLU A 225 -16.87 -7.37 -4.64
N VAL A 226 -16.67 -6.87 -3.42
CA VAL A 226 -16.66 -7.73 -2.24
C VAL A 226 -18.05 -7.83 -1.62
N PRO A 227 -18.52 -9.06 -1.30
CA PRO A 227 -19.76 -9.27 -0.56
C PRO A 227 -19.78 -8.51 0.77
N LYS A 228 -20.93 -8.01 1.16
CA LYS A 228 -21.15 -7.25 2.38
C LYS A 228 -22.07 -8.02 3.31
N ARG A 229 -21.71 -8.07 4.59
CA ARG A 229 -22.62 -8.54 5.64
C ARG A 229 -23.41 -7.36 6.17
N VAL A 230 -24.73 -7.42 6.06
CA VAL A 230 -25.63 -6.39 6.55
C VAL A 230 -26.40 -6.95 7.73
N THR A 231 -26.24 -6.32 8.90
CA THR A 231 -27.05 -6.59 10.07
C THR A 231 -28.12 -5.52 10.16
N ILE A 232 -29.38 -5.93 10.17
CA ILE A 232 -30.53 -5.05 10.30
C ILE A 232 -31.18 -5.31 11.65
N GLU A 233 -31.27 -4.29 12.49
CA GLU A 233 -31.93 -4.35 13.79
C GLU A 233 -33.31 -3.68 13.69
N PHE A 234 -34.33 -4.30 14.31
CA PHE A 234 -35.69 -3.80 14.29
C PHE A 234 -36.11 -3.29 15.66
N SER A 235 -36.87 -2.18 15.70
CA SER A 235 -37.43 -1.60 16.94
C SER A 235 -38.57 -2.46 17.53
N THR A 236 -39.21 -3.25 16.70
CA THR A 236 -40.25 -4.22 17.11
C THR A 236 -40.05 -5.54 16.37
N PRO A 237 -40.48 -6.69 16.96
CA PRO A 237 -40.30 -8.00 16.32
C PRO A 237 -40.94 -8.07 14.94
N VAL A 238 -40.18 -8.52 13.93
CA VAL A 238 -40.62 -8.71 12.56
C VAL A 238 -40.80 -10.21 12.28
N ASN A 239 -42.05 -10.64 12.12
CA ASN A 239 -42.40 -12.02 11.74
C ASN A 239 -42.59 -12.22 10.24
N GLY A 240 -42.28 -11.19 9.43
CA GLY A 240 -42.42 -11.18 7.98
C GLY A 240 -41.43 -12.08 7.23
N HIS A 241 -41.77 -12.42 6.01
CA HIS A 241 -40.86 -13.17 5.12
C HIS A 241 -39.70 -12.28 4.69
N VAL A 242 -38.44 -12.77 4.79
CA VAL A 242 -37.31 -12.07 4.20
C VAL A 242 -37.43 -12.20 2.69
N PRO A 243 -37.43 -11.10 1.92
CA PRO A 243 -37.51 -11.17 0.48
C PRO A 243 -36.36 -11.99 -0.08
N ALA A 244 -36.67 -13.02 -0.86
CA ALA A 244 -35.63 -13.78 -1.57
C ALA A 244 -35.13 -12.92 -2.75
N LEU A 245 -33.96 -12.33 -2.63
CA LEU A 245 -33.28 -11.59 -3.70
C LEU A 245 -32.11 -12.44 -4.20
N SER A 246 -31.90 -12.49 -5.49
CA SER A 246 -30.95 -13.42 -6.17
C SER A 246 -29.50 -13.27 -5.74
N GLU A 247 -29.13 -12.11 -5.20
CA GLU A 247 -27.75 -11.78 -4.78
C GLU A 247 -27.60 -11.72 -3.25
N MET A 248 -28.55 -12.33 -2.50
CA MET A 248 -28.56 -12.28 -1.05
C MET A 248 -28.71 -13.66 -0.43
N VAL A 249 -27.94 -13.88 0.65
CA VAL A 249 -28.03 -15.07 1.48
C VAL A 249 -28.41 -14.65 2.91
N LEU A 250 -29.55 -15.09 3.38
CA LEU A 250 -29.94 -14.91 4.77
C LEU A 250 -29.09 -15.85 5.65
N VAL A 251 -28.27 -15.26 6.50
CA VAL A 251 -27.34 -16.00 7.37
C VAL A 251 -27.98 -16.31 8.73
N GLN A 252 -28.64 -15.31 9.31
CA GLN A 252 -29.29 -15.44 10.60
C GLN A 252 -30.58 -14.63 10.62
N ARG A 253 -31.60 -15.18 11.28
CA ARG A 253 -32.86 -14.54 11.44
C ARG A 253 -33.35 -14.68 12.91
N ASP A 254 -33.42 -13.54 13.55
CA ASP A 254 -34.05 -13.39 14.85
C ASP A 254 -35.27 -12.44 14.71
N PRO A 255 -36.23 -12.49 15.64
CA PRO A 255 -37.38 -11.59 15.56
C PRO A 255 -37.03 -10.10 15.53
N GLN A 256 -35.90 -9.71 16.10
CA GLN A 256 -35.45 -8.31 16.17
C GLN A 256 -34.17 -8.02 15.36
N SER A 257 -33.58 -9.02 14.68
CA SER A 257 -32.42 -8.78 13.85
C SER A 257 -32.34 -9.77 12.69
N TRP A 258 -31.89 -9.28 11.53
CA TRP A 258 -31.54 -10.10 10.39
C TRP A 258 -30.07 -9.87 10.02
N VAL A 259 -29.37 -10.93 9.70
CA VAL A 259 -28.02 -10.88 9.13
C VAL A 259 -28.10 -11.44 7.71
N VAL A 260 -27.77 -10.60 6.75
CA VAL A 260 -27.87 -10.89 5.32
C VAL A 260 -26.51 -10.66 4.67
N ASP A 261 -26.00 -11.64 3.94
CA ASP A 261 -24.84 -11.46 3.07
C ASP A 261 -25.32 -11.03 1.68
N VAL A 262 -24.78 -9.92 1.16
CA VAL A 262 -25.16 -9.30 -0.10
C VAL A 262 -23.98 -9.28 -1.04
N ASP A 263 -24.10 -9.96 -2.19
CA ASP A 263 -23.12 -9.94 -3.27
C ASP A 263 -23.63 -8.97 -4.34
N GLY A 264 -23.27 -7.68 -4.22
CA GLY A 264 -23.70 -6.64 -5.14
C GLY A 264 -24.20 -5.35 -4.47
N PRO A 265 -25.07 -4.57 -5.17
CA PRO A 265 -25.58 -3.30 -4.67
C PRO A 265 -26.60 -3.50 -3.53
N LEU A 266 -26.55 -2.64 -2.53
CA LEU A 266 -27.46 -2.68 -1.38
C LEU A 266 -28.87 -2.17 -1.68
N GLY A 267 -29.07 -1.47 -2.80
CA GLY A 267 -30.37 -0.87 -3.17
C GLY A 267 -31.56 -1.83 -3.06
N PRO A 268 -31.49 -3.04 -3.65
CA PRO A 268 -32.59 -4.02 -3.54
C PRO A 268 -32.91 -4.42 -2.09
N LEU A 269 -31.89 -4.64 -1.24
CA LEU A 269 -32.09 -4.94 0.18
C LEU A 269 -32.77 -3.77 0.92
N LEU A 270 -32.27 -2.54 0.72
CA LEU A 270 -32.82 -1.36 1.36
C LEU A 270 -34.28 -1.09 0.92
N ALA A 271 -34.58 -1.33 -0.36
CA ALA A 271 -35.97 -1.26 -0.86
C ALA A 271 -36.87 -2.32 -0.20
N ALA A 272 -36.37 -3.52 0.00
CA ALA A 272 -37.13 -4.63 0.60
C ALA A 272 -37.44 -4.42 2.09
N VAL A 273 -36.60 -3.69 2.81
CA VAL A 273 -36.79 -3.42 4.26
C VAL A 273 -37.38 -2.04 4.55
N ARG A 274 -37.68 -1.24 3.53
CA ARG A 274 -38.12 0.16 3.65
C ARG A 274 -39.35 0.32 4.56
N ASP A 275 -40.27 -0.60 4.46
CA ASP A 275 -41.57 -0.53 5.16
C ASP A 275 -41.56 -1.32 6.51
N LEU A 276 -40.39 -1.86 6.89
CA LEU A 276 -40.20 -2.55 8.16
C LEU A 276 -39.74 -1.57 9.25
N PRO A 277 -39.99 -1.86 10.54
CA PRO A 277 -39.60 -1.00 11.65
C PRO A 277 -38.08 -1.08 11.93
N VAL A 278 -37.28 -0.69 10.96
CA VAL A 278 -35.80 -0.70 11.07
C VAL A 278 -35.36 0.31 12.13
N HIS A 279 -34.55 -0.15 13.07
CA HIS A 279 -33.93 0.66 14.12
C HIS A 279 -32.51 1.06 13.73
N ASP A 280 -31.69 0.10 13.28
CA ASP A 280 -30.30 0.31 12.88
C ASP A 280 -29.90 -0.60 11.72
N VAL A 281 -28.93 -0.15 10.93
CA VAL A 281 -28.35 -0.95 9.84
C VAL A 281 -26.82 -0.86 9.94
N ARG A 282 -26.19 -1.98 10.21
CA ARG A 282 -24.74 -2.09 10.19
C ARG A 282 -24.27 -2.84 8.97
N ILE A 283 -23.31 -2.25 8.26
CA ILE A 283 -22.71 -2.85 7.07
C ILE A 283 -21.26 -3.15 7.39
N ALA A 284 -20.90 -4.43 7.33
CA ALA A 284 -19.55 -4.90 7.51
C ALA A 284 -19.09 -5.70 6.27
N PRO A 285 -17.80 -5.73 5.96
CA PRO A 285 -17.28 -6.67 4.98
C PRO A 285 -17.54 -8.12 5.44
N PHE A 286 -17.84 -9.01 4.50
CA PHE A 286 -18.06 -10.42 4.80
C PHE A 286 -16.74 -11.11 5.20
N GLY A 287 -16.68 -11.67 6.40
CA GLY A 287 -15.65 -12.62 6.88
C GLY A 287 -14.19 -12.15 6.86
N GLY A 288 -13.83 -11.11 7.60
CA GLY A 288 -12.51 -10.49 7.58
C GLY A 288 -12.53 -9.19 6.77
N SER A 289 -11.38 -8.55 6.51
CA SER A 289 -11.43 -7.41 5.61
C SER A 289 -11.85 -7.90 4.22
N ALA A 290 -12.79 -7.23 3.62
CA ALA A 290 -13.27 -7.45 2.26
C ALA A 290 -12.14 -7.62 1.26
N PHE A 291 -11.11 -6.90 1.51
CA PHE A 291 -9.86 -6.84 0.80
C PHE A 291 -9.05 -8.14 0.88
N GLU A 292 -8.96 -8.76 2.07
CA GLU A 292 -8.25 -10.03 2.23
C GLU A 292 -8.89 -11.15 1.40
N GLN A 293 -10.21 -11.23 1.40
CA GLN A 293 -10.92 -12.23 0.63
C GLN A 293 -10.73 -12.06 -0.87
N TYR A 294 -10.79 -10.82 -1.36
CA TYR A 294 -10.54 -10.52 -2.77
C TYR A 294 -9.14 -10.95 -3.18
N VAL A 295 -8.14 -10.60 -2.38
CA VAL A 295 -6.75 -10.96 -2.68
C VAL A 295 -6.51 -12.46 -2.59
N LEU A 296 -7.12 -13.14 -1.61
CA LEU A 296 -7.00 -14.58 -1.46
C LEU A 296 -7.56 -15.34 -2.68
N LYS A 297 -8.59 -14.83 -3.37
CA LYS A 297 -9.06 -15.43 -4.64
C LYS A 297 -7.94 -15.54 -5.68
N PHE A 298 -7.09 -14.51 -5.83
CA PHE A 298 -5.97 -14.53 -6.78
C PHE A 298 -4.80 -15.44 -6.36
N TYR A 299 -4.77 -15.86 -5.09
CA TYR A 299 -3.76 -16.78 -4.58
C TYR A 299 -4.26 -18.24 -4.48
N SER A 300 -5.59 -18.45 -4.39
CA SER A 300 -6.21 -19.76 -4.29
C SER A 300 -6.48 -20.44 -5.64
N ASP A 301 -6.59 -19.66 -6.73
CA ASP A 301 -6.72 -20.24 -8.08
C ASP A 301 -5.42 -20.94 -8.47
N GLU A 302 -5.30 -22.22 -8.13
CA GLU A 302 -4.18 -23.10 -8.52
C GLU A 302 -4.21 -23.46 -10.01
N GLU A 303 -5.26 -23.07 -10.75
CA GLU A 303 -5.46 -23.44 -12.16
C GLU A 303 -5.80 -22.21 -13.02
N ALA A 304 -4.76 -21.44 -13.39
CA ALA A 304 -4.78 -20.75 -14.67
C ALA A 304 -3.40 -20.88 -15.31
N PRO A 305 -3.35 -21.26 -16.60
CA PRO A 305 -2.17 -21.79 -17.30
C PRO A 305 -1.00 -20.80 -17.38
#